data_ab40e42563cc6202ebc89cc59ab95bef
#
_entry.id   ab40e42563cc6202ebc89cc59ab95bef
#
_cell.length_a   1.000
_cell.length_b   1.000
_cell.length_c   1.000
_cell.angle_alpha   90.00
_cell.angle_beta   90.00
_cell.angle_gamma   90.00
#
_symmetry.space_group_name_H-M   'P 1'
#
loop_
_entity.id
_entity.type
_entity.pdbx_description
1 polymer ?
#
loop_
_entity_poly.entity_id
_entity_poly.type
_entity_poly.pdbx_seq_one_letter_code
_entity_poly.pdbx_strand_id
1 'polypeptide(L)'
;VSVATTTGFVSQNYDLWPIFAPVWMLFLSCIVCSTGSTGGGIKMFRTLLLARQAQREMKQLVHPSAVIPIRIGGQVVPERIAASVLAFIFLYFQTIAVLTFLMLLTGLPLVPAFTSVVASVNNLGPAIGITGPSGTYQVLSDAQTWICTVGMILGLRLTRKA
;
A
#
# COMPACT_ATOMS: atom_id res chain seq x y z
N VAL A 1 -12.06 -9.14 -5.91
CA VAL A 1 -12.79 -8.09 -5.15
C VAL A 1 -12.27 -8.05 -3.72
N SER A 2 -12.34 -9.14 -2.93
CA SER A 2 -12.01 -9.18 -1.50
C SER A 2 -10.60 -8.63 -1.17
N VAL A 3 -9.58 -9.01 -1.94
CA VAL A 3 -8.21 -8.53 -1.76
C VAL A 3 -8.07 -7.04 -2.11
N ALA A 4 -8.71 -6.60 -3.19
CA ALA A 4 -8.67 -5.20 -3.63
C ALA A 4 -9.38 -4.25 -2.65
N THR A 5 -10.44 -4.72 -1.98
CA THR A 5 -11.16 -3.96 -0.95
C THR A 5 -10.59 -4.12 0.45
N THR A 6 -9.47 -4.81 0.59
CA THR A 6 -8.81 -5.16 1.87
C THR A 6 -9.75 -5.86 2.87
N THR A 7 -10.73 -6.66 2.37
CA THR A 7 -11.64 -7.44 3.21
C THR A 7 -10.99 -8.74 3.71
N GLY A 8 -10.09 -9.35 2.91
CA GLY A 8 -9.26 -10.49 3.30
C GLY A 8 -9.91 -11.86 3.23
N PHE A 9 -11.20 -11.98 2.88
CA PHE A 9 -11.82 -13.29 2.68
C PHE A 9 -11.35 -13.95 1.38
N VAL A 10 -10.92 -15.20 1.48
CA VAL A 10 -10.41 -15.98 0.36
C VAL A 10 -11.20 -17.28 0.23
N SER A 11 -11.73 -17.57 -0.95
CA SER A 11 -12.49 -18.81 -1.25
C SER A 11 -11.62 -19.91 -1.85
N GLN A 12 -10.46 -19.56 -2.41
CA GLN A 12 -9.53 -20.49 -3.03
C GLN A 12 -8.09 -20.10 -2.71
N ASN A 13 -7.19 -21.10 -2.73
CA ASN A 13 -5.76 -20.87 -2.55
C ASN A 13 -5.15 -20.26 -3.83
N TYR A 14 -4.90 -18.96 -3.82
CA TYR A 14 -4.30 -18.25 -4.95
C TYR A 14 -2.78 -18.45 -5.05
N ASP A 15 -2.12 -19.06 -4.06
CA ASP A 15 -0.70 -19.44 -4.17
C ASP A 15 -0.46 -20.51 -5.23
N LEU A 16 -1.52 -21.27 -5.60
CA LEU A 16 -1.49 -22.23 -6.69
C LEU A 16 -1.66 -21.59 -8.08
N TRP A 17 -1.97 -20.32 -8.13
CA TRP A 17 -2.15 -19.61 -9.40
C TRP A 17 -0.80 -19.17 -9.97
N PRO A 18 -0.73 -18.80 -11.27
CA PRO A 18 0.49 -18.23 -11.83
C PRO A 18 0.98 -17.06 -10.99
N ILE A 19 2.30 -16.94 -10.77
CA ILE A 19 2.94 -15.94 -9.89
C ILE A 19 2.43 -14.51 -10.13
N PHE A 20 2.06 -14.19 -11.36
CA PHE A 20 1.51 -12.88 -11.71
C PHE A 20 0.23 -12.55 -10.93
N ALA A 21 -0.66 -13.51 -10.74
CA ALA A 21 -1.98 -13.26 -10.14
C ALA A 21 -1.92 -12.85 -8.66
N PRO A 22 -1.19 -13.56 -7.75
CA PRO A 22 -1.01 -13.13 -6.37
C PRO A 22 -0.33 -11.77 -6.25
N VAL A 23 0.71 -11.53 -7.06
CA VAL A 23 1.44 -10.24 -7.05
C VAL A 23 0.52 -9.10 -7.51
N TRP A 24 -0.27 -9.32 -8.57
CA TRP A 24 -1.24 -8.34 -9.05
C TRP A 24 -2.32 -8.03 -8.00
N MET A 25 -2.82 -9.06 -7.31
CA MET A 25 -3.78 -8.88 -6.20
C MET A 25 -3.19 -8.04 -5.07
N LEU A 26 -1.94 -8.31 -4.68
CA LEU A 26 -1.24 -7.52 -3.66
C LEU A 26 -1.10 -6.06 -4.10
N PHE A 27 -0.74 -5.82 -5.35
CA PHE A 27 -0.65 -4.47 -5.92
C PHE A 27 -2.01 -3.74 -5.88
N LEU A 28 -3.08 -4.43 -6.26
CA LEU A 28 -4.44 -3.88 -6.19
C LEU A 28 -4.84 -3.51 -4.74
N SER A 29 -4.43 -4.29 -3.74
CA SER A 29 -4.70 -3.98 -2.34
C SER A 29 -4.09 -2.66 -1.88
N CYS A 30 -2.97 -2.24 -2.50
CA CYS A 30 -2.32 -0.98 -2.17
C CYS A 30 -3.07 0.25 -2.70
N ILE A 31 -3.80 0.14 -3.82
CA ILE A 31 -4.26 1.29 -4.61
C ILE A 31 -5.79 1.45 -4.63
N VAL A 32 -6.57 0.36 -4.58
CA VAL A 32 -7.98 0.36 -4.97
C VAL A 32 -8.94 0.86 -3.87
N CYS A 33 -8.47 1.12 -2.66
CA CYS A 33 -9.34 1.58 -1.58
C CYS A 33 -10.02 2.92 -1.87
N SER A 34 -11.35 2.95 -1.76
CA SER A 34 -12.17 4.15 -1.95
C SER A 34 -11.88 5.20 -0.88
N THR A 35 -11.97 6.47 -1.26
CA THR A 35 -11.90 7.61 -0.34
C THR A 35 -13.08 7.56 0.62
N GLY A 36 -12.82 7.57 1.93
CA GLY A 36 -13.87 7.41 2.94
C GLY A 36 -14.11 5.97 3.40
N SER A 37 -13.52 4.96 2.73
CA SER A 37 -13.53 3.57 3.21
C SER A 37 -12.58 3.39 4.40
N THR A 38 -12.89 2.42 5.28
CA THR A 38 -12.01 1.97 6.38
C THR A 38 -10.85 1.10 5.89
N GLY A 39 -10.84 0.72 4.61
CA GLY A 39 -9.78 -0.09 4.01
C GLY A 39 -8.41 0.58 4.06
N GLY A 40 -7.36 -0.23 4.20
CA GLY A 40 -5.96 0.20 4.21
C GLY A 40 -5.45 0.62 2.82
N GLY A 41 -4.17 0.99 2.75
CA GLY A 41 -3.50 1.36 1.50
C GLY A 41 -3.68 2.81 1.05
N ILE A 42 -3.17 3.08 -0.15
CA ILE A 42 -3.24 4.42 -0.76
C ILE A 42 -4.64 4.62 -1.35
N LYS A 43 -5.40 5.56 -0.81
CA LYS A 43 -6.75 5.84 -1.29
C LYS A 43 -6.74 6.34 -2.72
N MET A 44 -7.73 5.95 -3.52
CA MET A 44 -7.82 6.25 -4.95
C MET A 44 -7.70 7.74 -5.28
N PHE A 45 -8.24 8.62 -4.44
CA PHE A 45 -8.10 10.08 -4.60
C PHE A 45 -6.63 10.53 -4.59
N ARG A 46 -5.80 9.95 -3.70
CA ARG A 46 -4.36 10.28 -3.61
C ARG A 46 -3.60 9.77 -4.82
N THR A 47 -3.93 8.58 -5.30
CA THR A 47 -3.34 8.01 -6.52
C THR A 47 -3.66 8.88 -7.73
N LEU A 48 -4.92 9.35 -7.84
CA LEU A 48 -5.32 10.27 -8.92
C LEU A 48 -4.57 11.62 -8.82
N LEU A 49 -4.44 12.17 -7.61
CA LEU A 49 -3.70 13.41 -7.39
C LEU A 49 -2.22 13.25 -7.76
N LEU A 50 -1.60 12.12 -7.37
CA LEU A 50 -0.22 11.81 -7.71
C LEU A 50 -0.03 11.70 -9.23
N ALA A 51 -0.93 11.01 -9.93
CA ALA A 51 -0.87 10.90 -11.39
C ALA A 51 -1.00 12.27 -12.07
N ARG A 52 -1.87 13.14 -11.57
CA ARG A 52 -2.01 14.52 -12.08
C ARG A 52 -0.77 15.37 -11.79
N GLN A 53 -0.17 15.22 -10.60
CA GLN A 53 1.08 15.89 -10.26
C GLN A 53 2.21 15.42 -11.17
N ALA A 54 2.38 14.13 -11.37
CA ALA A 54 3.39 13.59 -12.28
C ALA A 54 3.21 14.11 -13.71
N GLN A 55 1.98 14.16 -14.22
CA GLN A 55 1.69 14.76 -15.53
C GLN A 55 2.05 16.26 -15.59
N ARG A 56 1.81 17.01 -14.50
CA ARG A 56 2.22 18.42 -14.39
C ARG A 56 3.72 18.56 -14.48
N GLU A 57 4.47 17.80 -13.67
CA GLU A 57 5.93 17.83 -13.65
C GLU A 57 6.52 17.48 -15.04
N MET A 58 6.00 16.45 -15.69
CA MET A 58 6.44 16.09 -17.05
C MET A 58 6.20 17.23 -18.05
N LYS A 59 5.09 17.94 -17.97
CA LYS A 59 4.80 19.09 -18.83
C LYS A 59 5.72 20.28 -18.54
N GLN A 60 6.04 20.51 -17.27
CA GLN A 60 6.97 21.56 -16.85
C GLN A 60 8.41 21.29 -17.28
N LEU A 61 8.83 20.02 -17.40
CA LEU A 61 10.13 19.67 -17.98
C LEU A 61 10.25 20.11 -19.45
N VAL A 62 9.15 20.07 -20.20
CA VAL A 62 9.12 20.52 -21.61
C VAL A 62 8.91 22.04 -21.73
N HIS A 63 8.11 22.61 -20.82
CA HIS A 63 7.77 24.03 -20.81
C HIS A 63 7.98 24.61 -19.39
N PRO A 64 9.21 24.99 -19.00
CA PRO A 64 9.52 25.39 -17.62
C PRO A 64 8.74 26.61 -17.10
N SER A 65 8.34 27.52 -17.99
CA SER A 65 7.58 28.74 -17.65
C SER A 65 6.05 28.52 -17.57
N ALA A 66 5.55 27.32 -17.87
CA ALA A 66 4.13 27.05 -17.89
C ALA A 66 3.55 26.92 -16.45
N VAL A 67 2.62 27.79 -16.08
CA VAL A 67 1.86 27.68 -14.84
C VAL A 67 0.66 26.76 -15.07
N ILE A 68 0.78 25.50 -14.66
CA ILE A 68 -0.24 24.47 -14.86
C ILE A 68 -0.90 24.15 -13.51
N PRO A 69 -2.13 24.63 -13.23
CA PRO A 69 -2.83 24.28 -12.00
C PRO A 69 -3.35 22.84 -12.05
N ILE A 70 -3.21 22.11 -10.93
CA ILE A 70 -3.79 20.76 -10.79
C ILE A 70 -5.30 20.95 -10.56
N ARG A 71 -6.11 20.34 -11.41
CA ARG A 71 -7.58 20.37 -11.29
C ARG A 71 -8.12 18.95 -11.08
N ILE A 72 -8.97 18.79 -10.06
CA ILE A 72 -9.72 17.56 -9.78
C ILE A 72 -11.19 17.95 -9.58
N GLY A 73 -12.10 17.33 -10.35
CA GLY A 73 -13.52 17.63 -10.26
C GLY A 73 -13.87 19.11 -10.57
N GLY A 74 -13.07 19.79 -11.42
CA GLY A 74 -13.28 21.19 -11.76
C GLY A 74 -12.66 22.19 -10.77
N GLN A 75 -12.22 21.77 -9.58
CA GLN A 75 -11.59 22.62 -8.58
C GLN A 75 -10.07 22.58 -8.67
N VAL A 76 -9.43 23.72 -8.41
CA VAL A 76 -7.96 23.81 -8.33
C VAL A 76 -7.51 23.30 -6.97
N VAL A 77 -6.61 22.32 -6.99
CA VAL A 77 -6.01 21.75 -5.76
C VAL A 77 -4.83 22.63 -5.34
N PRO A 78 -4.82 23.16 -4.10
CA PRO A 78 -3.69 23.92 -3.57
C PRO A 78 -2.41 23.05 -3.50
N GLU A 79 -1.26 23.64 -3.76
CA GLU A 79 0.05 22.95 -3.74
C GLU A 79 0.34 22.30 -2.39
N ARG A 80 -0.13 22.88 -1.29
CA ARG A 80 0.01 22.33 0.06
C ARG A 80 -0.61 20.93 0.18
N ILE A 81 -1.77 20.69 -0.45
CA ILE A 81 -2.42 19.37 -0.44
C ILE A 81 -1.61 18.37 -1.28
N ALA A 82 -1.10 18.78 -2.44
CA ALA A 82 -0.25 17.93 -3.26
C ALA A 82 1.03 17.52 -2.52
N ALA A 83 1.70 18.46 -1.86
CA ALA A 83 2.87 18.19 -1.04
C ALA A 83 2.57 17.23 0.12
N SER A 84 1.43 17.39 0.80
CA SER A 84 1.01 16.48 1.88
C SER A 84 0.77 15.05 1.38
N VAL A 85 0.21 14.89 0.19
CA VAL A 85 -0.01 13.56 -0.42
C VAL A 85 1.33 12.92 -0.82
N LEU A 86 2.27 13.67 -1.37
CA LEU A 86 3.62 13.17 -1.67
C LEU A 86 4.34 12.72 -0.40
N ALA A 87 4.31 13.51 0.67
CA ALA A 87 4.88 13.16 1.96
C ALA A 87 4.24 11.88 2.53
N PHE A 88 2.92 11.73 2.43
CA PHE A 88 2.21 10.52 2.85
C PHE A 88 2.70 9.28 2.07
N ILE A 89 2.79 9.37 0.75
CA ILE A 89 3.23 8.26 -0.09
C ILE A 89 4.67 7.87 0.23
N PHE A 90 5.55 8.85 0.41
CA PHE A 90 6.93 8.62 0.85
C PHE A 90 6.97 7.86 2.19
N LEU A 91 6.24 8.33 3.22
CA LEU A 91 6.17 7.67 4.52
C LEU A 91 5.57 6.26 4.43
N TYR A 92 4.58 6.04 3.58
CA TYR A 92 3.97 4.72 3.37
C TYR A 92 4.99 3.71 2.82
N PHE A 93 5.71 4.05 1.76
CA PHE A 93 6.74 3.18 1.20
C PHE A 93 7.92 3.02 2.15
N GLN A 94 8.32 4.08 2.84
CA GLN A 94 9.38 4.03 3.84
C GLN A 94 9.02 3.08 4.99
N THR A 95 7.77 3.10 5.46
CA THR A 95 7.30 2.19 6.50
C THR A 95 7.37 0.73 6.03
N ILE A 96 6.91 0.44 4.80
CA ILE A 96 7.00 -0.91 4.22
C ILE A 96 8.47 -1.35 4.14
N ALA A 97 9.36 -0.49 3.65
CA ALA A 97 10.77 -0.83 3.50
C ALA A 97 11.43 -1.15 4.86
N VAL A 98 11.22 -0.28 5.86
CA VAL A 98 11.80 -0.47 7.21
C VAL A 98 11.28 -1.75 7.86
N LEU A 99 9.97 -1.99 7.85
CA LEU A 99 9.38 -3.19 8.45
C LEU A 99 9.83 -4.46 7.71
N THR A 100 9.95 -4.43 6.38
CA THR A 100 10.48 -5.54 5.60
C THR A 100 11.93 -5.83 5.99
N PHE A 101 12.76 -4.81 6.15
CA PHE A 101 14.14 -4.98 6.62
C PHE A 101 14.19 -5.64 8.00
N LEU A 102 13.35 -5.20 8.93
CA LEU A 102 13.26 -5.82 10.26
C LEU A 102 12.83 -7.29 10.18
N MET A 103 11.89 -7.63 9.29
CA MET A 103 11.48 -9.02 9.06
C MET A 103 12.62 -9.88 8.48
N LEU A 104 13.42 -9.33 7.56
CA LEU A 104 14.58 -10.02 7.01
C LEU A 104 15.66 -10.28 8.07
N LEU A 105 15.89 -9.34 9.00
CA LEU A 105 16.82 -9.53 10.11
C LEU A 105 16.42 -10.69 11.05
N THR A 106 15.13 -11.04 11.08
CA THR A 106 14.65 -12.21 11.85
C THR A 106 14.79 -13.54 11.09
N GLY A 107 15.39 -13.55 9.89
CA GLY A 107 15.65 -14.74 9.09
C GLY A 107 14.48 -15.19 8.21
N LEU A 108 13.42 -14.42 8.06
CA LEU A 108 12.32 -14.74 7.16
C LEU A 108 12.74 -14.54 5.68
N PRO A 109 12.40 -15.45 4.74
CA PRO A 109 12.65 -15.26 3.31
C PRO A 109 12.01 -13.97 2.77
N LEU A 110 12.61 -13.39 1.72
CA LEU A 110 12.21 -12.07 1.18
C LEU A 110 10.73 -11.99 0.78
N VAL A 111 10.22 -13.01 0.08
CA VAL A 111 8.83 -12.99 -0.43
C VAL A 111 7.80 -13.00 0.71
N PRO A 112 7.84 -13.95 1.67
CA PRO A 112 6.94 -13.91 2.83
C PRO A 112 7.14 -12.66 3.69
N ALA A 113 8.38 -12.18 3.89
CA ALA A 113 8.66 -10.98 4.67
C ALA A 113 7.97 -9.75 4.06
N PHE A 114 8.21 -9.49 2.77
CA PHE A 114 7.64 -8.34 2.07
C PHE A 114 6.11 -8.41 2.00
N THR A 115 5.57 -9.57 1.61
CA THR A 115 4.11 -9.71 1.42
C THR A 115 3.35 -9.67 2.73
N SER A 116 3.90 -10.23 3.83
CA SER A 116 3.29 -10.13 5.17
C SER A 116 3.29 -8.70 5.69
N VAL A 117 4.36 -7.94 5.46
CA VAL A 117 4.42 -6.52 5.84
C VAL A 117 3.41 -5.70 5.04
N VAL A 118 3.34 -5.88 3.72
CA VAL A 118 2.35 -5.18 2.89
C VAL A 118 0.93 -5.53 3.30
N ALA A 119 0.63 -6.81 3.54
CA ALA A 119 -0.67 -7.25 4.01
C ALA A 119 -1.02 -6.64 5.38
N SER A 120 -0.05 -6.54 6.30
CA SER A 120 -0.23 -5.95 7.62
C SER A 120 -0.46 -4.43 7.54
N VAL A 121 0.34 -3.69 6.78
CA VAL A 121 0.19 -2.23 6.61
C VAL A 121 -1.14 -1.89 5.93
N ASN A 122 -1.60 -2.71 4.99
CA ASN A 122 -2.90 -2.54 4.33
C ASN A 122 -4.08 -3.10 5.14
N ASN A 123 -3.82 -3.77 6.26
CA ASN A 123 -4.83 -4.49 7.05
C ASN A 123 -5.65 -5.48 6.20
N LEU A 124 -4.99 -6.16 5.26
CA LEU A 124 -5.58 -7.12 4.34
C LEU A 124 -5.80 -8.50 5.00
N GLY A 125 -4.81 -8.99 5.76
CA GLY A 125 -4.78 -10.30 6.38
C GLY A 125 -3.92 -11.29 5.61
N PRO A 126 -4.43 -12.02 4.61
CA PRO A 126 -3.64 -13.02 3.91
C PRO A 126 -2.53 -12.41 3.04
N ALA A 127 -1.33 -12.98 3.14
CA ALA A 127 -0.17 -12.61 2.33
C ALA A 127 0.08 -13.64 1.21
N ILE A 128 1.32 -13.92 0.84
CA ILE A 128 1.70 -14.93 -0.17
C ILE A 128 2.66 -15.94 0.47
N GLY A 129 2.54 -17.20 0.09
CA GLY A 129 3.39 -18.29 0.56
C GLY A 129 2.97 -18.79 1.95
N ILE A 130 3.93 -18.93 2.89
CA ILE A 130 3.69 -19.51 4.22
C ILE A 130 2.65 -18.76 5.07
N THR A 131 2.46 -17.48 4.83
CA THR A 131 1.44 -16.61 5.44
C THR A 131 0.25 -16.33 4.50
N GLY A 132 0.15 -17.11 3.42
CA GLY A 132 -0.90 -17.03 2.42
C GLY A 132 -2.23 -17.64 2.86
N PRO A 133 -3.18 -17.81 1.93
CA PRO A 133 -4.54 -18.28 2.23
C PRO A 133 -4.62 -19.70 2.76
N SER A 134 -3.64 -20.54 2.49
CA SER A 134 -3.53 -21.90 3.02
C SER A 134 -2.63 -22.00 4.27
N GLY A 135 -1.90 -20.93 4.58
CA GLY A 135 -1.00 -20.82 5.72
C GLY A 135 -1.64 -20.11 6.92
N THR A 136 -0.87 -20.02 7.99
CA THR A 136 -1.26 -19.26 9.19
C THR A 136 -0.10 -18.43 9.69
N TYR A 137 -0.38 -17.31 10.33
CA TYR A 137 0.63 -16.47 10.99
C TYR A 137 1.25 -17.13 12.24
N GLN A 138 0.75 -18.30 12.66
CA GLN A 138 1.33 -19.08 13.77
C GLN A 138 2.75 -19.56 13.49
N VAL A 139 3.16 -19.65 12.22
CA VAL A 139 4.52 -20.01 11.82
C VAL A 139 5.53 -18.90 12.12
N LEU A 140 5.06 -17.67 12.32
CA LEU A 140 5.91 -16.54 12.63
C LEU A 140 6.38 -16.57 14.10
N SER A 141 7.63 -16.16 14.33
CA SER A 141 8.13 -15.94 15.69
C SER A 141 7.41 -14.75 16.37
N ASP A 142 7.50 -14.70 17.70
CA ASP A 142 6.90 -13.60 18.47
C ASP A 142 7.38 -12.23 17.99
N ALA A 143 8.68 -12.09 17.70
CA ALA A 143 9.24 -10.84 17.17
C ALA A 143 8.63 -10.45 15.82
N GLN A 144 8.45 -11.41 14.91
CA GLN A 144 7.82 -11.19 13.60
C GLN A 144 6.36 -10.79 13.73
N THR A 145 5.64 -11.40 14.67
CA THR A 145 4.24 -11.08 14.98
C THR A 145 4.12 -9.64 15.53
N TRP A 146 5.03 -9.22 16.40
CA TRP A 146 5.08 -7.84 16.87
C TRP A 146 5.36 -6.84 15.74
N ILE A 147 6.27 -7.15 14.82
CA ILE A 147 6.54 -6.31 13.64
C ILE A 147 5.28 -6.15 12.78
N CYS A 148 4.55 -7.22 12.51
CA CYS A 148 3.26 -7.17 11.80
C CYS A 148 2.23 -6.32 12.54
N THR A 149 2.12 -6.45 13.86
CA THR A 149 1.19 -5.67 14.69
C THR A 149 1.50 -4.17 14.63
N VAL A 150 2.77 -3.80 14.72
CA VAL A 150 3.21 -2.41 14.53
C VAL A 150 2.86 -1.92 13.12
N GLY A 151 3.05 -2.76 12.10
CA GLY A 151 2.66 -2.47 10.71
C GLY A 151 1.17 -2.16 10.57
N MET A 152 0.30 -2.95 11.19
CA MET A 152 -1.16 -2.73 11.19
C MET A 152 -1.54 -1.39 11.83
N ILE A 153 -0.95 -1.07 12.99
CA ILE A 153 -1.21 0.19 13.72
C ILE A 153 -0.73 1.39 12.91
N LEU A 154 0.47 1.32 12.33
CA LEU A 154 1.02 2.39 11.50
C LEU A 154 0.17 2.59 10.23
N GLY A 155 -0.23 1.51 9.57
CA GLY A 155 -1.10 1.54 8.41
C GLY A 155 -2.43 2.25 8.70
N LEU A 156 -3.10 1.90 9.80
CA LEU A 156 -4.33 2.57 10.23
C LEU A 156 -4.12 4.06 10.54
N ARG A 157 -3.03 4.43 11.21
CA ARG A 157 -2.73 5.83 11.52
C ARG A 157 -2.42 6.66 10.28
N LEU A 158 -1.64 6.10 9.37
CA LEU A 158 -1.27 6.75 8.12
C LEU A 158 -2.50 7.00 7.23
N THR A 159 -3.41 6.03 7.14
CA THR A 159 -4.61 6.15 6.29
C THR A 159 -5.68 7.04 6.89
N ARG A 160 -5.75 7.19 8.22
CA ARG A 160 -6.81 7.94 8.91
C ARG A 160 -6.54 9.45 9.00
N LYS A 161 -5.27 9.89 9.03
CA LYS A 161 -4.88 11.30 9.23
C LYS A 161 -4.91 12.17 7.97
N ALA A 162 -5.38 11.66 6.84
CA ALA A 162 -5.28 12.40 5.59
C ALA A 162 -6.62 12.50 4.88
#